data_9be47259d5a9f281cc662a19a8ea1632
#
_entry.id   9be47259d5a9f281cc662a19a8ea1632
#
_cell.length_a   1.000
_cell.length_b   1.000
_cell.length_c   1.000
_cell.angle_alpha   90.00
_cell.angle_beta   90.00
_cell.angle_gamma   90.00
#
_symmetry.space_group_name_H-M   'P 1'
#
loop_
_entity.id
_entity.type
_entity.pdbx_description
1 polymer ?
#
loop_
_entity_poly.entity_id
_entity_poly.type
_entity_poly.pdbx_seq_one_letter_code
_entity_poly.pdbx_strand_id
1 'polypeptide(L)'
;MTKSVKPDGKLHKSQWLSPTILIRVGSILMVGLMIGHTSAYPWTSTHIPQETQLADSMKSVDFVFMGEHSTYWNLYFGWGLWMAVSLLTLAIILWLLSDIAHLAPRNVGLISGIISGVSLVGAYLSLRFFYIPPFIFYAVICVILLTAAVQLLSSRQSLPMEKGRNF
;
A
#
# COMPACT_ATOMS: atom_id res chain seq x y z
N MET A 1 -29.28 49.88 -18.76
CA MET A 1 -28.32 49.42 -17.73
C MET A 1 -28.31 47.90 -17.75
N THR A 2 -27.36 47.32 -18.52
CA THR A 2 -27.19 45.88 -18.66
C THR A 2 -26.21 45.37 -17.59
N LYS A 3 -26.68 44.57 -16.66
CA LYS A 3 -25.84 43.89 -15.66
C LYS A 3 -25.00 42.80 -16.34
N SER A 4 -23.70 43.01 -16.43
CA SER A 4 -22.72 42.01 -16.83
C SER A 4 -22.68 40.89 -15.77
N VAL A 5 -23.13 39.71 -16.13
CA VAL A 5 -22.99 38.49 -15.32
C VAL A 5 -21.54 38.00 -15.50
N LYS A 6 -20.74 38.13 -14.45
CA LYS A 6 -19.40 37.53 -14.38
C LYS A 6 -19.55 36.00 -14.42
N PRO A 7 -18.90 35.27 -15.32
CA PRO A 7 -18.89 33.81 -15.24
C PRO A 7 -18.10 33.38 -14.01
N ASP A 8 -18.77 32.70 -13.09
CA ASP A 8 -18.12 32.01 -11.95
C ASP A 8 -17.16 30.94 -12.49
N GLY A 9 -15.89 31.29 -12.58
CA GLY A 9 -14.80 30.39 -12.88
C GLY A 9 -14.58 29.38 -11.73
N LYS A 10 -15.54 28.49 -11.49
CA LYS A 10 -15.30 27.31 -10.67
C LYS A 10 -14.32 26.43 -11.42
N LEU A 11 -13.04 26.54 -11.05
CA LEU A 11 -12.01 25.59 -11.43
C LEU A 11 -12.55 24.19 -11.14
N HIS A 12 -12.81 23.43 -12.18
CA HIS A 12 -13.20 22.03 -12.12
C HIS A 12 -12.03 21.27 -11.48
N LYS A 13 -12.02 21.13 -10.15
CA LYS A 13 -11.03 20.29 -9.46
C LYS A 13 -11.12 18.93 -10.09
N SER A 14 -10.04 18.52 -10.73
CA SER A 14 -9.96 17.25 -11.45
C SER A 14 -10.43 16.12 -10.50
N GLN A 15 -11.52 15.47 -10.84
CA GLN A 15 -12.10 14.37 -10.06
C GLN A 15 -11.13 13.17 -9.92
N TRP A 16 -10.16 13.07 -10.83
CA TRP A 16 -9.13 12.02 -10.89
C TRP A 16 -8.16 12.03 -9.71
N LEU A 17 -8.08 13.13 -8.97
CA LEU A 17 -7.23 13.27 -7.78
C LEU A 17 -8.03 13.22 -6.47
N SER A 18 -9.24 12.69 -6.47
CA SER A 18 -9.99 12.54 -5.22
C SER A 18 -9.31 11.51 -4.30
N PRO A 19 -9.31 11.74 -2.96
CA PRO A 19 -8.70 10.82 -2.00
C PRO A 19 -9.21 9.39 -2.14
N THR A 20 -10.51 9.21 -2.38
CA THR A 20 -11.12 7.89 -2.61
C THR A 20 -10.48 7.17 -3.79
N ILE A 21 -10.29 7.85 -4.92
CA ILE A 21 -9.66 7.26 -6.11
C ILE A 21 -8.20 6.94 -5.83
N LEU A 22 -7.47 7.83 -5.18
CA LEU A 22 -6.07 7.58 -4.83
C LEU A 22 -5.91 6.35 -3.93
N ILE A 23 -6.76 6.18 -2.93
CA ILE A 23 -6.73 5.01 -2.05
C ILE A 23 -7.06 3.74 -2.82
N ARG A 24 -8.05 3.75 -3.73
CA ARG A 24 -8.38 2.61 -4.61
C ARG A 24 -7.23 2.24 -5.53
N VAL A 25 -6.57 3.23 -6.13
CA VAL A 25 -5.37 2.98 -6.95
C VAL A 25 -4.26 2.36 -6.11
N GLY A 26 -4.03 2.86 -4.89
CA GLY A 26 -3.10 2.26 -3.93
C GLY A 26 -3.44 0.79 -3.63
N SER A 27 -4.72 0.47 -3.42
CA SER A 27 -5.22 -0.91 -3.24
C SER A 27 -4.91 -1.80 -4.46
N ILE A 28 -5.20 -1.33 -5.67
CA ILE A 28 -4.94 -2.09 -6.91
C ILE A 28 -3.43 -2.33 -7.09
N LEU A 29 -2.60 -1.34 -6.82
CA LEU A 29 -1.14 -1.48 -6.87
C LEU A 29 -0.63 -2.49 -5.84
N MET A 30 -1.23 -2.54 -4.65
CA MET A 30 -0.91 -3.54 -3.62
C MET A 30 -1.24 -4.97 -4.09
N VAL A 31 -2.39 -5.16 -4.79
CA VAL A 31 -2.71 -6.44 -5.45
C VAL A 31 -1.68 -6.77 -6.52
N GLY A 32 -1.29 -5.79 -7.34
CA GLY A 32 -0.25 -5.96 -8.35
C GLY A 32 1.10 -6.40 -7.75
N LEU A 33 1.48 -5.77 -6.63
CA LEU A 33 2.69 -6.15 -5.89
C LEU A 33 2.59 -7.57 -5.32
N MET A 34 1.44 -7.95 -4.77
CA MET A 34 1.17 -9.32 -4.30
C MET A 34 1.28 -10.35 -5.43
N ILE A 35 0.67 -10.08 -6.58
CA ILE A 35 0.76 -10.96 -7.76
C ILE A 35 2.21 -11.08 -8.22
N GLY A 36 2.92 -9.96 -8.35
CA GLY A 36 4.33 -9.95 -8.73
C GLY A 36 5.21 -10.73 -7.73
N HIS A 37 4.99 -10.55 -6.43
CA HIS A 37 5.68 -11.29 -5.38
C HIS A 37 5.39 -12.79 -5.49
N THR A 38 4.12 -13.17 -5.63
CA THR A 38 3.70 -14.57 -5.69
C THR A 38 4.18 -15.25 -6.97
N SER A 39 4.18 -14.57 -8.12
CA SER A 39 4.66 -15.15 -9.38
C SER A 39 6.19 -15.33 -9.43
N ALA A 40 6.94 -14.52 -8.69
CA ALA A 40 8.39 -14.61 -8.58
C ALA A 40 8.85 -15.65 -7.53
N TYR A 41 7.92 -16.28 -6.84
CA TYR A 41 8.21 -17.18 -5.74
C TYR A 41 8.52 -18.62 -6.25
N PRO A 42 9.26 -19.46 -5.48
CA PRO A 42 9.93 -20.67 -5.99
C PRO A 42 9.02 -21.89 -6.23
N TRP A 43 7.79 -21.70 -6.66
CA TRP A 43 6.98 -22.81 -7.21
C TRP A 43 7.28 -23.13 -8.68
N THR A 44 7.97 -22.24 -9.37
CA THR A 44 8.46 -22.52 -10.70
C THR A 44 9.81 -23.23 -10.59
N SER A 45 9.93 -24.39 -11.25
CA SER A 45 11.22 -25.09 -11.33
C SER A 45 12.24 -24.17 -12.02
N THR A 46 13.35 -23.95 -11.35
CA THR A 46 14.49 -23.26 -11.98
C THR A 46 15.23 -24.23 -12.91
N HIS A 47 15.69 -23.72 -14.04
CA HIS A 47 16.57 -24.43 -14.95
C HIS A 47 18.07 -24.22 -14.62
N ILE A 48 18.36 -23.49 -13.55
CA ILE A 48 19.71 -23.18 -13.10
C ILE A 48 20.15 -24.24 -12.09
N PRO A 49 21.16 -25.06 -12.38
CA PRO A 49 21.56 -26.16 -11.50
C PRO A 49 21.94 -25.71 -10.09
N GLN A 50 22.57 -24.54 -9.95
CA GLN A 50 22.99 -23.98 -8.67
C GLN A 50 21.79 -23.60 -7.80
N GLU A 51 20.70 -23.07 -8.38
CA GLU A 51 19.48 -22.76 -7.65
C GLU A 51 18.77 -24.03 -7.17
N THR A 52 18.74 -25.07 -8.02
CA THR A 52 18.19 -26.37 -7.64
C THR A 52 18.98 -26.97 -6.46
N GLN A 53 20.30 -26.94 -6.53
CA GLN A 53 21.16 -27.44 -5.45
C GLN A 53 20.96 -26.64 -4.15
N LEU A 54 20.81 -25.32 -4.24
CA LEU A 54 20.50 -24.47 -3.08
C LEU A 54 19.16 -24.84 -2.46
N ALA A 55 18.11 -24.98 -3.28
CA ALA A 55 16.77 -25.36 -2.80
C ALA A 55 16.78 -26.73 -2.11
N ASP A 56 17.51 -27.71 -2.67
CA ASP A 56 17.65 -29.04 -2.07
C ASP A 56 18.43 -28.98 -0.76
N SER A 57 19.48 -28.17 -0.68
CA SER A 57 20.20 -27.92 0.57
C SER A 57 19.29 -27.27 1.63
N MET A 58 18.49 -26.29 1.27
CA MET A 58 17.53 -25.65 2.18
C MET A 58 16.47 -26.64 2.69
N LYS A 59 16.08 -27.63 1.88
CA LYS A 59 15.12 -28.68 2.27
C LYS A 59 15.73 -29.75 3.18
N SER A 60 17.03 -30.00 3.05
CA SER A 60 17.73 -31.06 3.77
C SER A 60 18.34 -30.61 5.09
N VAL A 61 18.57 -29.30 5.28
CA VAL A 61 19.18 -28.79 6.52
C VAL A 61 18.10 -28.46 7.54
N ASP A 62 18.05 -29.27 8.59
CA ASP A 62 17.19 -29.06 9.74
C ASP A 62 17.83 -28.08 10.74
N PHE A 63 16.99 -27.32 11.40
CA PHE A 63 17.31 -26.58 12.60
C PHE A 63 16.21 -26.74 13.67
N VAL A 64 16.60 -26.56 14.92
CA VAL A 64 15.68 -26.61 16.04
C VAL A 64 15.46 -25.19 16.56
N PHE A 65 14.21 -24.76 16.63
CA PHE A 65 13.83 -23.48 17.21
C PHE A 65 12.72 -23.71 18.25
N MET A 66 12.97 -23.31 19.50
CA MET A 66 12.03 -23.48 20.62
C MET A 66 11.52 -24.93 20.81
N GLY A 67 12.35 -25.92 20.47
CA GLY A 67 12.01 -27.35 20.59
C GLY A 67 11.33 -27.97 19.36
N GLU A 68 10.98 -27.18 18.36
CA GLU A 68 10.38 -27.62 17.11
C GLU A 68 11.43 -27.77 16.00
N HIS A 69 11.33 -28.85 15.22
CA HIS A 69 12.18 -29.10 14.05
C HIS A 69 11.59 -28.42 12.81
N SER A 70 12.43 -27.72 12.06
CA SER A 70 12.06 -27.10 10.79
C SER A 70 13.25 -27.09 9.84
N THR A 71 13.00 -26.80 8.56
CA THR A 71 14.03 -26.61 7.55
C THR A 71 14.10 -25.13 7.12
N TYR A 72 15.25 -24.73 6.59
CA TYR A 72 15.37 -23.36 6.01
C TYR A 72 14.41 -23.15 4.85
N TRP A 73 14.04 -24.21 4.12
CA TRP A 73 13.02 -24.15 3.08
C TRP A 73 11.64 -23.80 3.64
N ASN A 74 11.22 -24.45 4.73
CA ASN A 74 9.94 -24.17 5.37
C ASN A 74 9.87 -22.73 5.86
N LEU A 75 10.95 -22.23 6.45
CA LEU A 75 11.04 -20.85 6.90
C LEU A 75 10.93 -19.87 5.71
N TYR A 76 11.72 -20.07 4.66
CA TYR A 76 11.71 -19.25 3.46
C TYR A 76 10.34 -19.25 2.79
N PHE A 77 9.76 -20.43 2.59
CA PHE A 77 8.45 -20.61 1.96
C PHE A 77 7.33 -19.99 2.79
N GLY A 78 7.34 -20.23 4.10
CA GLY A 78 6.36 -19.67 5.03
C GLY A 78 6.38 -18.14 5.07
N TRP A 79 7.55 -17.53 5.10
CA TRP A 79 7.70 -16.07 5.05
C TRP A 79 7.19 -15.47 3.74
N GLY A 80 7.43 -16.13 2.61
CA GLY A 80 6.91 -15.68 1.33
C GLY A 80 5.39 -15.75 1.25
N LEU A 81 4.78 -16.83 1.72
CA LEU A 81 3.32 -16.94 1.82
C LEU A 81 2.73 -15.88 2.76
N TRP A 82 3.36 -15.68 3.91
CA TRP A 82 2.94 -14.65 4.87
C TRP A 82 2.97 -13.26 4.26
N MET A 83 4.00 -12.94 3.49
CA MET A 83 4.09 -11.67 2.75
C MET A 83 2.95 -11.53 1.74
N ALA A 84 2.64 -12.56 0.94
CA ALA A 84 1.54 -12.53 -0.02
C ALA A 84 0.19 -12.27 0.67
N VAL A 85 -0.10 -12.97 1.77
CA VAL A 85 -1.32 -12.77 2.57
C VAL A 85 -1.37 -11.36 3.15
N SER A 86 -0.25 -10.84 3.66
CA SER A 86 -0.18 -9.49 4.23
C SER A 86 -0.45 -8.40 3.19
N LEU A 87 0.11 -8.53 1.99
CA LEU A 87 -0.12 -7.61 0.88
C LEU A 87 -1.60 -7.61 0.43
N LEU A 88 -2.20 -8.80 0.31
CA LEU A 88 -3.62 -8.93 -0.02
C LEU A 88 -4.50 -8.32 1.07
N THR A 89 -4.18 -8.57 2.34
CA THR A 89 -4.92 -7.98 3.46
C THR A 89 -4.86 -6.45 3.44
N LEU A 90 -3.69 -5.88 3.21
CA LEU A 90 -3.53 -4.42 3.08
C LEU A 90 -4.31 -3.87 1.88
N ALA A 91 -4.34 -4.59 0.76
CA ALA A 91 -5.14 -4.18 -0.40
C ALA A 91 -6.63 -4.14 -0.06
N ILE A 92 -7.16 -5.17 0.60
CA ILE A 92 -8.56 -5.24 1.04
C ILE A 92 -8.87 -4.09 2.02
N ILE A 93 -8.01 -3.85 3.01
CA ILE A 93 -8.17 -2.76 3.97
C ILE A 93 -8.24 -1.41 3.24
N LEU A 94 -7.32 -1.15 2.31
CA LEU A 94 -7.33 0.10 1.53
C LEU A 94 -8.62 0.25 0.71
N TRP A 95 -9.10 -0.84 0.11
CA TRP A 95 -10.36 -0.81 -0.64
C TRP A 95 -11.53 -0.39 0.26
N LEU A 96 -11.69 -1.05 1.41
CA LEU A 96 -12.73 -0.73 2.39
C LEU A 96 -12.60 0.68 2.95
N LEU A 97 -11.38 1.15 3.22
CA LEU A 97 -11.12 2.52 3.64
C LEU A 97 -11.56 3.55 2.60
N SER A 98 -11.42 3.23 1.31
CA SER A 98 -11.85 4.13 0.23
C SER A 98 -13.36 4.38 0.26
N ASP A 99 -14.15 3.38 0.66
CA ASP A 99 -15.61 3.50 0.70
C ASP A 99 -16.09 4.39 1.85
N ILE A 100 -15.36 4.42 2.96
CA ILE A 100 -15.68 5.24 4.15
C ILE A 100 -14.90 6.55 4.22
N ALA A 101 -14.12 6.89 3.20
CA ALA A 101 -13.27 8.08 3.21
C ALA A 101 -14.05 9.40 3.39
N HIS A 102 -15.29 9.46 2.91
CA HIS A 102 -16.19 10.61 3.08
C HIS A 102 -16.86 10.65 4.46
N LEU A 103 -17.05 9.51 5.15
CA LEU A 103 -17.67 9.41 6.47
C LEU A 103 -16.68 9.70 7.59
N ALA A 104 -15.44 9.21 7.47
CA ALA A 104 -14.41 9.32 8.51
C ALA A 104 -13.06 9.84 7.94
N PRO A 105 -13.04 11.05 7.32
CA PRO A 105 -11.86 11.51 6.56
C PRO A 105 -10.58 11.58 7.40
N ARG A 106 -10.69 11.98 8.68
CA ARG A 106 -9.52 12.04 9.57
C ARG A 106 -8.92 10.65 9.82
N ASN A 107 -9.75 9.67 10.16
CA ASN A 107 -9.27 8.33 10.48
C ASN A 107 -8.70 7.65 9.24
N VAL A 108 -9.39 7.76 8.10
CA VAL A 108 -8.89 7.25 6.82
C VAL A 108 -7.58 7.94 6.42
N GLY A 109 -7.48 9.26 6.60
CA GLY A 109 -6.24 9.99 6.33
C GLY A 109 -5.08 9.53 7.21
N LEU A 110 -5.29 9.32 8.50
CA LEU A 110 -4.26 8.81 9.42
C LEU A 110 -3.82 7.40 9.04
N ILE A 111 -4.76 6.49 8.78
CA ILE A 111 -4.44 5.10 8.40
C ILE A 111 -3.71 5.07 7.05
N SER A 112 -4.16 5.85 6.06
CA SER A 112 -3.46 5.97 4.77
C SER A 112 -2.04 6.52 4.94
N GLY A 113 -1.84 7.48 5.84
CA GLY A 113 -0.51 7.99 6.19
C GLY A 113 0.40 6.93 6.81
N ILE A 114 -0.12 6.10 7.72
CA ILE A 114 0.62 5.00 8.32
C ILE A 114 1.03 3.97 7.23
N ILE A 115 0.09 3.57 6.37
CA ILE A 115 0.38 2.61 5.29
C ILE A 115 1.37 3.21 4.28
N SER A 116 1.31 4.52 4.02
CA SER A 116 2.33 5.23 3.22
C SER A 116 3.72 5.14 3.86
N GLY A 117 3.82 5.34 5.18
CA GLY A 117 5.09 5.17 5.91
C GLY A 117 5.64 3.75 5.84
N VAL A 118 4.78 2.74 6.00
CA VAL A 118 5.15 1.32 5.82
C VAL A 118 5.63 1.07 4.39
N SER A 119 4.97 1.66 3.39
CA SER A 119 5.37 1.54 1.98
C SER A 119 6.73 2.21 1.72
N LEU A 120 7.04 3.33 2.39
CA LEU A 120 8.36 3.96 2.32
C LEU A 120 9.46 3.03 2.84
N VAL A 121 9.22 2.39 3.98
CA VAL A 121 10.15 1.37 4.52
C VAL A 121 10.28 0.19 3.56
N GLY A 122 9.17 -0.28 3.00
CA GLY A 122 9.17 -1.35 1.98
C GLY A 122 9.98 -0.98 0.74
N ALA A 123 9.88 0.27 0.27
CA ALA A 123 10.70 0.78 -0.83
C ALA A 123 12.20 0.75 -0.49
N TYR A 124 12.58 1.24 0.69
CA TYR A 124 13.96 1.20 1.16
C TYR A 124 14.51 -0.24 1.25
N LEU A 125 13.76 -1.15 1.87
CA LEU A 125 14.16 -2.55 2.00
C LEU A 125 14.26 -3.24 0.63
N SER A 126 13.38 -2.88 -0.31
CA SER A 126 13.43 -3.41 -1.67
C SER A 126 14.72 -3.01 -2.39
N LEU A 127 15.14 -1.76 -2.28
CA LEU A 127 16.42 -1.29 -2.84
C LEU A 127 17.64 -1.97 -2.18
N ARG A 128 17.54 -2.26 -0.88
CA ARG A 128 18.70 -2.76 -0.12
C ARG A 128 18.91 -4.26 -0.27
N PHE A 129 17.80 -5.03 -0.37
CA PHE A 129 17.84 -6.49 -0.23
C PHE A 129 17.23 -7.25 -1.40
N PHE A 130 16.47 -6.59 -2.27
CA PHE A 130 15.77 -7.26 -3.38
C PHE A 130 16.20 -6.67 -4.73
N TYR A 131 15.24 -6.21 -5.53
CA TYR A 131 15.43 -5.72 -6.88
C TYR A 131 14.50 -4.53 -7.18
N ILE A 132 14.66 -3.90 -8.34
CA ILE A 132 14.00 -2.64 -8.69
C ILE A 132 12.46 -2.72 -8.76
N PRO A 133 11.80 -3.74 -9.35
CA PRO A 133 10.35 -3.76 -9.47
C PRO A 133 9.57 -3.54 -8.16
N PRO A 134 9.78 -4.28 -7.05
CA PRO A 134 9.04 -4.02 -5.81
C PRO A 134 9.35 -2.63 -5.23
N PHE A 135 10.56 -2.09 -5.42
CA PHE A 135 10.87 -0.72 -5.04
C PHE A 135 9.94 0.28 -5.74
N ILE A 136 9.77 0.16 -7.06
CA ILE A 136 8.91 1.06 -7.83
C ILE A 136 7.47 0.99 -7.32
N PHE A 137 6.93 -0.21 -7.11
CA PHE A 137 5.58 -0.39 -6.57
C PHE A 137 5.41 0.30 -5.22
N TYR A 138 6.30 0.02 -4.25
CA TYR A 138 6.23 0.63 -2.93
C TYR A 138 6.39 2.15 -2.96
N ALA A 139 7.30 2.68 -3.78
CA ALA A 139 7.50 4.11 -3.90
C ALA A 139 6.26 4.82 -4.46
N VAL A 140 5.64 4.26 -5.49
CA VAL A 140 4.41 4.81 -6.09
C VAL A 140 3.25 4.73 -5.10
N ILE A 141 3.06 3.60 -4.42
CA ILE A 141 2.03 3.43 -3.38
C ILE A 141 2.23 4.46 -2.26
N CYS A 142 3.47 4.65 -1.79
CA CYS A 142 3.81 5.63 -0.78
C CYS A 142 3.35 7.04 -1.19
N VAL A 143 3.72 7.50 -2.37
CA VAL A 143 3.36 8.85 -2.86
C VAL A 143 1.85 9.01 -3.00
N ILE A 144 1.16 8.03 -3.56
CA ILE A 144 -0.29 8.07 -3.77
C ILE A 144 -1.03 8.13 -2.42
N LEU A 145 -0.68 7.27 -1.47
CA LEU A 145 -1.34 7.22 -0.17
C LEU A 145 -0.99 8.44 0.69
N LEU A 146 0.23 8.96 0.60
CA LEU A 146 0.60 10.21 1.27
C LEU A 146 -0.24 11.39 0.74
N THR A 147 -0.41 11.47 -0.57
CA THR A 147 -1.24 12.51 -1.21
C THR A 147 -2.69 12.41 -0.73
N ALA A 148 -3.27 11.22 -0.70
CA ALA A 148 -4.61 10.99 -0.18
C ALA A 148 -4.74 11.38 1.30
N ALA A 149 -3.76 11.01 2.13
CA ALA A 149 -3.71 11.33 3.54
C ALA A 149 -3.68 12.85 3.78
N VAL A 150 -2.80 13.58 3.08
CA VAL A 150 -2.69 15.03 3.18
C VAL A 150 -4.01 15.70 2.77
N GLN A 151 -4.63 15.28 1.68
CA GLN A 151 -5.92 15.84 1.23
C GLN A 151 -7.03 15.63 2.27
N LEU A 152 -7.15 14.42 2.84
CA LEU A 152 -8.17 14.09 3.84
C LEU A 152 -7.97 14.85 5.16
N LEU A 153 -6.71 15.03 5.57
CA LEU A 153 -6.39 15.76 6.80
C LEU A 153 -6.55 17.28 6.66
N SER A 154 -6.26 17.84 5.48
CA SER A 154 -6.37 19.27 5.20
C SER A 154 -7.81 19.74 4.98
N SER A 155 -8.72 18.88 4.52
CA SER A 155 -10.11 19.24 4.19
C SER A 155 -10.91 19.78 5.38
N ARG A 156 -10.50 19.54 6.61
CA ARG A 156 -11.17 20.01 7.84
C ARG A 156 -10.81 21.44 8.27
N GLN A 157 -9.72 22.00 7.78
CA GLN A 157 -9.31 23.35 8.18
C GLN A 157 -10.19 24.45 7.57
N SER A 158 -11.06 24.13 6.63
CA SER A 158 -11.90 25.07 5.90
C SER A 158 -13.35 25.16 6.40
N LEU A 159 -13.73 24.49 7.50
CA LEU A 159 -15.04 24.73 8.10
C LEU A 159 -14.97 26.02 8.93
N PRO A 160 -15.78 27.07 8.61
CA PRO A 160 -15.84 28.27 9.43
C PRO A 160 -16.30 27.88 10.85
N MET A 161 -15.59 28.36 11.86
CA MET A 161 -16.12 28.31 13.22
C MET A 161 -17.48 29.00 13.20
N GLU A 162 -18.53 28.23 13.45
CA GLU A 162 -19.89 28.76 13.61
C GLU A 162 -19.86 29.81 14.72
N LYS A 163 -19.89 31.07 14.27
CA LYS A 163 -19.86 32.25 15.12
C LYS A 163 -21.00 32.12 16.12
N GLY A 164 -20.66 32.04 17.39
CA GLY A 164 -21.54 31.76 18.51
C GLY A 164 -22.93 32.30 18.36
N ARG A 165 -23.92 31.46 18.53
CA ARG A 165 -25.28 31.82 18.80
C ARG A 165 -25.28 32.44 20.19
N ASN A 166 -25.28 33.78 20.26
CA ASN A 166 -25.58 34.49 21.48
C ASN A 166 -27.09 34.24 21.81
N PHE A 167 -27.34 33.59 22.92
CA PHE A 167 -28.62 33.58 23.61
C PHE A 167 -28.72 34.80 24.54
#